data_67c59905cc5ee1a41c2b7f27b7cd24df
#
_entry.id   67c59905cc5ee1a41c2b7f27b7cd24df
#
_cell.length_a   1.000
_cell.length_b   1.000
_cell.length_c   1.000
_cell.angle_alpha   90.00
_cell.angle_beta   90.00
_cell.angle_gamma   90.00
#
_symmetry.space_group_name_H-M   'P 1'
#
loop_
_entity.id
_entity.type
_entity.pdbx_description
1 polymer ?
#
loop_
_entity_poly.entity_id
_entity_poly.type
_entity_poly.pdbx_seq_one_letter_code
_entity_poly.pdbx_strand_id
1 'polypeptide(L)'
;MASTGTAASPSPPGRWLDQVDLAARQPIEPPAQLWGFGGLHGGLTLALLAKATYSGEDTGLMRSATVRLHRPVNQAFTVAITRPRRGRASADAFPADGDRSCLVSASLVTGAIRPPWLQPVAPACPSVPPHGNCERFAIPPGLAPIGRFLEVRPTDSSRPYAGGPRPVLTAWLRLTEDDQPPDVFRLIMLMDALAPSYAAVLTTPQAIPTVELTVRYAGGLRRASSPWILLRASTTWVSADGWLNEHLDAWDPAGTHLASADQLRTISSSPPVAAARLEQELQS
;
A
#
# COMPACT_ATOMS: atom_id res chain seq x y z
N MET A 1 -17.39 32.49 -26.05
CA MET A 1 -17.84 31.87 -24.79
C MET A 1 -16.97 30.64 -24.54
N ALA A 2 -15.99 30.77 -23.66
CA ALA A 2 -15.11 29.66 -23.29
C ALA A 2 -15.86 28.81 -22.27
N SER A 3 -16.10 27.53 -22.63
CA SER A 3 -16.63 26.51 -21.73
C SER A 3 -15.58 26.24 -20.65
N THR A 4 -15.83 26.70 -19.44
CA THR A 4 -15.07 26.29 -18.26
C THR A 4 -15.42 24.83 -17.96
N GLY A 5 -14.62 23.91 -18.51
CA GLY A 5 -14.68 22.52 -18.14
C GLY A 5 -14.44 22.39 -16.63
N THR A 6 -15.48 22.02 -15.90
CA THR A 6 -15.39 21.67 -14.48
C THR A 6 -14.44 20.47 -14.39
N ALA A 7 -13.22 20.68 -13.89
CA ALA A 7 -12.29 19.60 -13.63
C ALA A 7 -13.00 18.62 -12.67
N ALA A 8 -13.26 17.41 -13.14
CA ALA A 8 -13.87 16.37 -12.32
C ALA A 8 -13.05 16.21 -11.04
N SER A 9 -13.69 16.20 -9.88
CA SER A 9 -13.02 15.96 -8.60
C SER A 9 -12.25 14.66 -8.69
N PRO A 10 -10.99 14.63 -8.19
CA PRO A 10 -10.13 13.46 -8.30
C PRO A 10 -10.77 12.25 -7.62
N SER A 11 -10.92 11.14 -8.33
CA SER A 11 -11.47 9.91 -7.76
C SER A 11 -10.55 9.37 -6.65
N PRO A 12 -11.10 9.08 -5.45
CA PRO A 12 -10.36 8.43 -4.39
C PRO A 12 -9.90 7.02 -4.80
N PRO A 13 -8.87 6.45 -4.14
CA PRO A 13 -8.21 5.23 -4.59
C PRO A 13 -9.12 4.00 -4.63
N GLY A 14 -9.97 3.78 -3.63
CA GLY A 14 -10.90 2.65 -3.64
C GLY A 14 -11.98 2.79 -4.69
N ARG A 15 -12.53 4.01 -4.87
CA ARG A 15 -13.50 4.27 -5.94
C ARG A 15 -12.87 4.08 -7.32
N TRP A 16 -11.65 4.57 -7.53
CA TRP A 16 -10.93 4.34 -8.78
C TRP A 16 -10.72 2.85 -9.02
N LEU A 17 -10.25 2.12 -8.01
CA LEU A 17 -10.07 0.68 -8.07
C LEU A 17 -11.37 -0.06 -8.44
N ASP A 18 -12.52 0.41 -7.96
CA ASP A 18 -13.81 -0.18 -8.26
C ASP A 18 -14.30 0.13 -9.68
N GLN A 19 -13.88 1.25 -10.25
CA GLN A 19 -14.29 1.72 -11.58
C GLN A 19 -13.41 1.19 -12.72
N VAL A 20 -12.16 0.78 -12.45
CA VAL A 20 -11.27 0.27 -13.49
C VAL A 20 -11.85 -1.01 -14.10
N ASP A 21 -12.15 -0.96 -15.39
CA ASP A 21 -12.60 -2.13 -16.15
C ASP A 21 -11.40 -2.98 -16.60
N LEU A 22 -11.10 -3.98 -15.77
CA LEU A 22 -10.01 -4.93 -16.02
C LEU A 22 -10.36 -5.98 -17.11
N ALA A 23 -11.65 -6.12 -17.44
CA ALA A 23 -12.10 -7.04 -18.48
C ALA A 23 -11.96 -6.45 -19.90
N ALA A 24 -12.00 -5.13 -20.01
CA ALA A 24 -11.94 -4.44 -21.30
C ALA A 24 -10.59 -4.58 -22.02
N ARG A 25 -9.54 -5.03 -21.34
CA ARG A 25 -8.15 -5.13 -21.86
C ARG A 25 -7.65 -3.83 -22.50
N GLN A 26 -8.24 -2.70 -22.10
CA GLN A 26 -7.82 -1.37 -22.54
C GLN A 26 -6.62 -0.91 -21.71
N PRO A 27 -5.78 -0.01 -22.25
CA PRO A 27 -4.75 0.66 -21.45
C PRO A 27 -5.35 1.36 -20.23
N ILE A 28 -4.70 1.21 -19.09
CA ILE A 28 -5.07 1.84 -17.82
C ILE A 28 -4.13 3.02 -17.60
N GLU A 29 -4.70 4.22 -17.48
CA GLU A 29 -3.96 5.42 -17.13
C GLU A 29 -3.84 5.55 -15.61
N PRO A 30 -2.62 5.58 -15.03
CA PRO A 30 -2.45 5.76 -13.60
C PRO A 30 -2.67 7.22 -13.22
N PRO A 31 -3.78 7.56 -12.49
CA PRO A 31 -4.05 8.95 -12.15
C PRO A 31 -2.96 9.53 -11.24
N ALA A 32 -2.41 10.69 -11.60
CA ALA A 32 -1.30 11.30 -10.86
C ALA A 32 -1.62 11.57 -9.38
N GLN A 33 -2.88 11.86 -9.04
CA GLN A 33 -3.32 12.03 -7.65
C GLN A 33 -3.26 10.74 -6.80
N LEU A 34 -3.12 9.57 -7.42
CA LEU A 34 -2.99 8.27 -6.76
C LEU A 34 -1.54 7.77 -6.73
N TRP A 35 -0.59 8.64 -7.10
CA TRP A 35 0.82 8.30 -7.03
C TRP A 35 1.33 8.32 -5.59
N GLY A 36 2.26 7.40 -5.32
CA GLY A 36 3.22 7.49 -4.24
C GLY A 36 4.48 8.21 -4.70
N PHE A 37 5.64 7.62 -4.48
CA PHE A 37 6.94 8.19 -4.88
C PHE A 37 7.25 7.89 -6.36
N GLY A 38 6.81 8.75 -7.27
CA GLY A 38 7.21 8.72 -8.69
C GLY A 38 6.37 7.83 -9.60
N GLY A 39 5.27 7.25 -9.12
CA GLY A 39 4.33 6.43 -9.89
C GLY A 39 3.14 5.99 -9.06
N LEU A 40 2.25 5.20 -9.63
CA LEU A 40 1.08 4.65 -8.94
C LEU A 40 1.54 3.98 -7.62
N HIS A 41 0.84 4.26 -6.53
CA HIS A 41 1.16 3.74 -5.20
C HIS A 41 1.28 2.20 -5.20
N GLY A 42 2.35 1.65 -4.61
CA GLY A 42 2.67 0.23 -4.69
C GLY A 42 1.56 -0.68 -4.18
N GLY A 43 1.01 -0.39 -3.00
CA GLY A 43 -0.12 -1.13 -2.45
C GLY A 43 -1.38 -1.02 -3.31
N LEU A 44 -1.65 0.13 -3.92
CA LEU A 44 -2.77 0.28 -4.86
C LEU A 44 -2.53 -0.50 -6.16
N THR A 45 -1.28 -0.54 -6.65
CA THR A 45 -0.89 -1.36 -7.79
C THR A 45 -1.13 -2.84 -7.49
N LEU A 46 -0.71 -3.33 -6.31
CA LEU A 46 -0.97 -4.70 -5.89
C LEU A 46 -2.48 -4.97 -5.77
N ALA A 47 -3.25 -4.05 -5.18
CA ALA A 47 -4.70 -4.18 -5.04
C ALA A 47 -5.39 -4.31 -6.40
N LEU A 48 -4.96 -3.51 -7.40
CA LEU A 48 -5.46 -3.57 -8.77
C LEU A 48 -5.18 -4.92 -9.43
N LEU A 49 -3.93 -5.39 -9.38
CA LEU A 49 -3.53 -6.67 -9.96
C LEU A 49 -4.18 -7.84 -9.23
N ALA A 50 -4.34 -7.75 -7.92
CA ALA A 50 -5.08 -8.72 -7.12
C ALA A 50 -6.55 -8.79 -7.54
N LYS A 51 -7.20 -7.64 -7.72
CA LYS A 51 -8.58 -7.56 -8.21
C LYS A 51 -8.73 -8.15 -9.61
N ALA A 52 -7.78 -7.88 -10.51
CA ALA A 52 -7.74 -8.45 -11.86
C ALA A 52 -7.71 -9.98 -11.87
N THR A 53 -7.04 -10.57 -10.89
CA THR A 53 -6.84 -12.03 -10.80
C THR A 53 -7.87 -12.74 -9.93
N TYR A 54 -8.51 -12.03 -9.00
CA TYR A 54 -9.50 -12.60 -8.10
C TYR A 54 -10.85 -12.74 -8.81
N SER A 55 -11.13 -13.94 -9.31
CA SER A 55 -12.47 -14.26 -9.81
C SER A 55 -13.37 -14.62 -8.63
N GLY A 56 -14.52 -13.96 -8.49
CA GLY A 56 -15.51 -14.27 -7.46
C GLY A 56 -16.06 -15.72 -7.50
N GLU A 57 -15.73 -16.48 -8.54
CA GLU A 57 -16.02 -17.90 -8.68
C GLU A 57 -15.09 -18.80 -7.86
N ASP A 58 -13.93 -18.30 -7.45
CA ASP A 58 -13.05 -19.01 -6.52
C ASP A 58 -13.67 -18.97 -5.12
N THR A 59 -14.20 -20.10 -4.68
CA THR A 59 -14.78 -20.30 -3.33
C THR A 59 -13.76 -20.13 -2.20
N GLY A 60 -12.56 -19.62 -2.51
CA GLY A 60 -11.44 -19.45 -1.58
C GLY A 60 -11.23 -18.01 -1.16
N LEU A 61 -10.88 -17.81 0.12
CA LEU A 61 -10.38 -16.52 0.60
C LEU A 61 -8.98 -16.25 0.04
N MET A 62 -8.69 -14.99 -0.25
CA MET A 62 -7.31 -14.58 -0.49
C MET A 62 -6.47 -14.87 0.76
N ARG A 63 -5.35 -15.54 0.59
CA ARG A 63 -4.43 -15.92 1.68
C ARG A 63 -3.14 -15.14 1.62
N SER A 64 -2.69 -14.85 0.40
CA SER A 64 -1.49 -14.05 0.18
C SER A 64 -1.60 -13.33 -1.17
N ALA A 65 -1.06 -12.13 -1.20
CA ALA A 65 -0.83 -11.36 -2.42
C ALA A 65 0.61 -10.82 -2.37
N THR A 66 1.37 -11.03 -3.43
CA THR A 66 2.75 -10.54 -3.56
C THR A 66 2.88 -9.71 -4.82
N VAL A 67 3.60 -8.59 -4.75
CA VAL A 67 3.98 -7.77 -5.90
C VAL A 67 5.48 -7.55 -5.92
N ARG A 68 6.07 -7.57 -7.14
CA ARG A 68 7.42 -7.09 -7.43
C ARG A 68 7.31 -5.88 -8.35
N LEU A 69 7.88 -4.77 -7.89
CA LEU A 69 7.89 -3.49 -8.59
C LEU A 69 9.24 -3.37 -9.32
N HIS A 70 9.26 -3.67 -10.62
CA HIS A 70 10.48 -3.63 -11.43
C HIS A 70 10.79 -2.20 -11.87
N ARG A 71 9.74 -1.41 -12.16
CA ARG A 71 9.82 -0.01 -12.56
C ARG A 71 8.60 0.76 -12.03
N PRO A 72 8.69 2.09 -11.83
CA PRO A 72 7.52 2.90 -11.48
C PRO A 72 6.41 2.80 -12.54
N VAL A 73 5.16 2.67 -12.10
CA VAL A 73 3.98 2.69 -12.96
C VAL A 73 3.51 4.14 -13.09
N ASN A 74 4.10 4.87 -14.03
CA ASN A 74 3.84 6.31 -14.25
C ASN A 74 3.39 6.64 -15.68
N GLN A 75 3.02 5.62 -16.45
CA GLN A 75 2.52 5.70 -17.82
C GLN A 75 1.38 4.71 -18.00
N ALA A 76 0.64 4.84 -19.10
CA ALA A 76 -0.39 3.89 -19.49
C ALA A 76 0.16 2.45 -19.52
N PHE A 77 -0.60 1.50 -18.99
CA PHE A 77 -0.20 0.10 -18.93
C PHE A 77 -1.35 -0.85 -19.21
N THR A 78 -1.02 -2.06 -19.61
CA THR A 78 -1.95 -3.16 -19.80
C THR A 78 -1.65 -4.29 -18.82
N VAL A 79 -2.64 -5.14 -18.52
CA VAL A 79 -2.51 -6.24 -17.55
C VAL A 79 -2.71 -7.57 -18.27
N ALA A 80 -1.74 -8.48 -18.14
CA ALA A 80 -1.84 -9.87 -18.56
C ALA A 80 -2.06 -10.78 -17.35
N ILE A 81 -3.06 -11.68 -17.42
CA ILE A 81 -3.45 -12.55 -16.31
C ILE A 81 -3.17 -14.00 -16.66
N THR A 82 -2.58 -14.73 -15.74
CA THR A 82 -2.31 -16.17 -15.84
C THR A 82 -2.90 -16.92 -14.65
N ARG A 83 -3.65 -17.99 -14.91
CA ARG A 83 -4.23 -18.88 -13.90
C ARG A 83 -3.74 -20.31 -14.10
N PRO A 84 -2.55 -20.66 -13.56
CA PRO A 84 -1.94 -21.96 -13.85
C PRO A 84 -2.70 -23.13 -13.22
N ARG A 85 -3.39 -22.90 -12.10
CA ARG A 85 -4.21 -23.91 -11.40
C ARG A 85 -5.13 -23.23 -10.39
N ARG A 86 -6.14 -23.99 -9.91
CA ARG A 86 -7.06 -23.51 -8.87
C ARG A 86 -6.30 -22.99 -7.64
N GLY A 87 -6.70 -21.85 -7.13
CA GLY A 87 -6.09 -21.20 -5.97
C GLY A 87 -4.74 -20.51 -6.23
N ARG A 88 -4.33 -20.40 -7.50
CA ARG A 88 -3.12 -19.67 -7.92
C ARG A 88 -3.43 -18.80 -9.12
N ALA A 89 -3.05 -17.55 -9.05
CA ALA A 89 -3.15 -16.62 -10.15
C ALA A 89 -1.95 -15.67 -10.14
N SER A 90 -1.59 -15.17 -11.30
CA SER A 90 -0.61 -14.08 -11.44
C SER A 90 -1.13 -13.05 -12.44
N ALA A 91 -0.64 -11.82 -12.29
CA ALA A 91 -0.87 -10.74 -13.22
C ALA A 91 0.42 -9.96 -13.40
N ASP A 92 0.72 -9.61 -14.65
CA ASP A 92 1.87 -8.81 -15.03
C ASP A 92 1.37 -7.53 -15.71
N ALA A 93 1.96 -6.39 -15.37
CA ALA A 93 1.69 -5.10 -15.99
C ALA A 93 2.81 -4.73 -16.97
N PHE A 94 2.44 -4.29 -18.15
CA PHE A 94 3.35 -3.88 -19.22
C PHE A 94 2.99 -2.48 -19.73
N PRO A 95 3.97 -1.69 -20.20
CA PRO A 95 3.68 -0.43 -20.88
C PRO A 95 2.69 -0.62 -22.03
N ALA A 96 1.79 0.34 -22.21
CA ALA A 96 0.79 0.27 -23.27
C ALA A 96 1.36 0.65 -24.67
N ASP A 97 2.56 1.20 -24.72
CA ASP A 97 3.28 1.60 -25.94
C ASP A 97 3.90 0.43 -26.73
N GLY A 98 3.77 -0.80 -26.22
CA GLY A 98 4.30 -2.02 -26.84
C GLY A 98 5.66 -2.46 -26.30
N ASP A 99 6.27 -1.72 -25.37
CA ASP A 99 7.44 -2.22 -24.63
C ASP A 99 7.05 -3.49 -23.85
N ARG A 100 7.82 -4.57 -24.05
CA ARG A 100 7.58 -5.87 -23.41
C ARG A 100 8.28 -6.01 -22.05
N SER A 101 8.98 -4.99 -21.59
CA SER A 101 9.59 -5.05 -20.25
C SER A 101 8.52 -4.90 -19.18
N CYS A 102 8.44 -5.89 -18.30
CA CYS A 102 7.47 -5.92 -17.23
C CYS A 102 7.69 -4.74 -16.26
N LEU A 103 6.63 -3.98 -16.00
CA LEU A 103 6.63 -2.92 -14.97
C LEU A 103 6.47 -3.52 -13.58
N VAL A 104 5.51 -4.44 -13.46
CA VAL A 104 5.11 -5.03 -12.18
C VAL A 104 4.65 -6.45 -12.40
N SER A 105 5.05 -7.37 -11.54
CA SER A 105 4.49 -8.72 -11.48
C SER A 105 3.83 -8.97 -10.13
N ALA A 106 2.64 -9.58 -10.14
CA ALA A 106 1.92 -9.95 -8.94
C ALA A 106 1.52 -11.43 -8.96
N SER A 107 1.44 -12.03 -7.79
CA SER A 107 0.97 -13.40 -7.61
C SER A 107 0.02 -13.50 -6.42
N LEU A 108 -1.03 -14.32 -6.55
CA LEU A 108 -2.04 -14.55 -5.55
C LEU A 108 -2.14 -16.01 -5.15
N VAL A 109 -2.44 -16.21 -3.88
CA VAL A 109 -2.82 -17.49 -3.33
C VAL A 109 -4.20 -17.37 -2.69
N THR A 110 -5.16 -18.16 -3.17
CA THR A 110 -6.46 -18.32 -2.52
C THR A 110 -6.56 -19.71 -1.88
N GLY A 111 -7.39 -19.84 -0.86
CA GLY A 111 -7.56 -21.10 -0.16
C GLY A 111 -8.95 -21.22 0.46
N ALA A 112 -9.49 -22.45 0.47
CA ALA A 112 -10.79 -22.73 1.05
C ALA A 112 -10.86 -22.36 2.54
N ILE A 113 -12.04 -21.97 2.99
CA ILE A 113 -12.36 -21.83 4.41
C ILE A 113 -12.49 -23.26 4.95
N ARG A 114 -11.75 -23.58 6.01
CA ARG A 114 -11.87 -24.85 6.72
C ARG A 114 -12.47 -24.63 8.10
N PRO A 115 -13.24 -25.58 8.64
CA PRO A 115 -13.72 -25.48 10.00
C PRO A 115 -12.56 -25.32 10.98
N PRO A 116 -12.67 -24.45 11.97
CA PRO A 116 -11.60 -24.22 12.92
C PRO A 116 -11.54 -25.36 13.91
N TRP A 117 -10.53 -26.22 13.79
CA TRP A 117 -10.15 -27.22 14.82
C TRP A 117 -8.78 -26.88 15.43
N LEU A 118 -8.13 -25.84 14.90
CA LEU A 118 -6.88 -25.31 15.40
C LEU A 118 -7.14 -24.10 16.30
N GLN A 119 -6.35 -23.96 17.35
CA GLN A 119 -6.33 -22.71 18.11
C GLN A 119 -5.56 -21.65 17.28
N PRO A 120 -6.18 -20.51 16.98
CA PRO A 120 -5.50 -19.46 16.24
C PRO A 120 -4.39 -18.83 17.09
N VAL A 121 -3.23 -18.57 16.45
CA VAL A 121 -2.14 -17.78 17.02
C VAL A 121 -1.99 -16.55 16.15
N ALA A 122 -1.89 -15.38 16.76
CA ALA A 122 -1.73 -14.10 16.07
C ALA A 122 -0.74 -13.21 16.83
N PRO A 123 -0.07 -12.28 16.16
CA PRO A 123 0.70 -11.23 16.82
C PRO A 123 -0.18 -10.44 17.81
N ALA A 124 0.39 -10.16 18.99
CA ALA A 124 -0.31 -9.34 19.99
C ALA A 124 -0.45 -7.90 19.50
N CYS A 125 -1.67 -7.35 19.60
CA CYS A 125 -1.91 -5.95 19.32
C CYS A 125 -1.16 -5.09 20.34
N PRO A 126 -0.37 -4.10 19.91
CA PRO A 126 0.32 -3.21 20.84
C PRO A 126 -0.70 -2.34 21.61
N SER A 127 -0.41 -2.08 22.89
CA SER A 127 -1.20 -1.15 23.69
C SER A 127 -0.85 0.28 23.28
N VAL A 128 -1.80 0.97 22.66
CA VAL A 128 -1.64 2.34 22.14
C VAL A 128 -2.87 3.18 22.46
N PRO A 129 -2.75 4.53 22.47
CA PRO A 129 -3.93 5.39 22.57
C PRO A 129 -4.91 5.13 21.44
N PRO A 130 -6.24 5.22 21.67
CA PRO A 130 -7.23 5.12 20.59
C PRO A 130 -7.06 6.24 19.58
N HIS A 131 -7.46 5.99 18.32
CA HIS A 131 -7.25 6.93 17.19
C HIS A 131 -7.78 8.34 17.47
N GLY A 132 -8.88 8.48 18.23
CA GLY A 132 -9.44 9.78 18.60
C GLY A 132 -8.52 10.65 19.48
N ASN A 133 -7.57 10.03 20.17
CA ASN A 133 -6.62 10.70 21.06
C ASN A 133 -5.25 10.94 20.38
N CYS A 134 -5.09 10.55 19.13
CA CYS A 134 -3.86 10.71 18.38
C CYS A 134 -4.00 11.87 17.38
N GLU A 135 -2.99 12.73 17.30
CA GLU A 135 -2.96 13.83 16.35
C GLU A 135 -2.80 13.32 14.90
N ARG A 136 -3.45 14.02 13.98
CA ARG A 136 -3.31 13.72 12.54
C ARG A 136 -1.93 14.13 12.05
N PHE A 137 -1.29 13.21 11.35
CA PHE A 137 -0.07 13.48 10.58
C PHE A 137 -0.42 13.73 9.12
N ALA A 138 -0.04 14.89 8.59
CA ALA A 138 -0.25 15.23 7.19
C ALA A 138 0.91 14.71 6.35
N ILE A 139 0.59 13.87 5.34
CA ILE A 139 1.57 13.46 4.33
C ILE A 139 1.70 14.61 3.33
N PRO A 140 2.90 15.17 3.11
CA PRO A 140 3.08 16.25 2.15
C PRO A 140 2.67 15.81 0.73
N PRO A 141 1.73 16.51 0.05
CA PRO A 141 1.25 16.11 -1.29
C PRO A 141 2.34 16.07 -2.35
N GLY A 142 3.38 16.89 -2.21
CA GLY A 142 4.55 16.91 -3.10
C GLY A 142 5.37 15.61 -3.02
N LEU A 143 5.33 14.90 -1.88
CA LEU A 143 6.02 13.62 -1.70
C LEU A 143 5.15 12.43 -2.16
N ALA A 144 3.89 12.41 -1.75
CA ALA A 144 2.98 11.31 -2.07
C ALA A 144 1.55 11.86 -2.26
N PRO A 145 1.14 12.19 -3.49
CA PRO A 145 -0.19 12.75 -3.79
C PRO A 145 -1.36 11.93 -3.25
N ILE A 146 -1.23 10.60 -3.19
CA ILE A 146 -2.24 9.69 -2.62
C ILE A 146 -2.51 9.98 -1.13
N GLY A 147 -1.56 10.58 -0.42
CA GLY A 147 -1.68 10.91 1.00
C GLY A 147 -2.88 11.76 1.36
N ARG A 148 -3.45 12.54 0.39
CA ARG A 148 -4.69 13.29 0.59
C ARG A 148 -5.92 12.43 0.90
N PHE A 149 -5.89 11.18 0.48
CA PHE A 149 -6.96 10.20 0.67
C PHE A 149 -6.73 9.29 1.88
N LEU A 150 -5.66 9.56 2.64
CA LEU A 150 -5.30 8.82 3.84
C LEU A 150 -5.44 9.72 5.06
N GLU A 151 -5.95 9.16 6.13
CA GLU A 151 -5.83 9.74 7.45
C GLU A 151 -4.85 8.88 8.25
N VAL A 152 -3.76 9.50 8.70
CA VAL A 152 -2.69 8.87 9.45
C VAL A 152 -2.58 9.53 10.81
N ARG A 153 -2.63 8.74 11.89
CA ARG A 153 -2.51 9.22 13.27
C ARG A 153 -1.46 8.39 14.03
N PRO A 154 -0.21 8.84 14.06
CA PRO A 154 0.84 8.15 14.82
C PRO A 154 0.48 8.04 16.30
N THR A 155 0.80 6.90 16.89
CA THR A 155 0.42 6.56 18.29
C THR A 155 1.43 7.00 19.33
N ASP A 156 2.63 7.40 18.92
CA ASP A 156 3.72 7.88 19.75
C ASP A 156 4.46 9.05 19.09
N SER A 157 5.63 9.41 19.58
CA SER A 157 6.44 10.51 19.04
C SER A 157 7.25 10.12 17.79
N SER A 158 7.27 8.83 17.41
CA SER A 158 8.01 8.37 16.21
C SER A 158 7.40 9.00 14.94
N ARG A 159 8.23 9.64 14.15
CA ARG A 159 7.85 10.27 12.89
C ARG A 159 8.93 9.99 11.85
N PRO A 160 8.57 9.92 10.56
CA PRO A 160 9.58 9.87 9.51
C PRO A 160 10.52 11.08 9.61
N TYR A 161 11.81 10.81 9.52
CA TYR A 161 12.91 11.79 9.52
C TYR A 161 13.06 12.59 10.83
N ALA A 162 12.59 12.03 11.95
CA ALA A 162 12.71 12.66 13.27
C ALA A 162 13.99 12.26 14.04
N GLY A 163 14.83 11.38 13.50
CA GLY A 163 16.05 10.91 14.17
C GLY A 163 15.77 10.11 15.44
N GLY A 164 14.68 9.34 15.44
CA GLY A 164 14.28 8.52 16.57
C GLY A 164 15.24 7.36 16.84
N PRO A 165 15.13 6.72 18.02
CA PRO A 165 16.08 5.67 18.43
C PRO A 165 15.79 4.29 17.81
N ARG A 166 14.66 4.08 17.18
CA ARG A 166 14.25 2.77 16.63
C ARG A 166 13.57 2.92 15.28
N PRO A 167 13.83 2.01 14.32
CA PRO A 167 13.20 2.00 13.01
C PRO A 167 11.81 1.34 13.10
N VAL A 168 10.90 1.98 13.83
CA VAL A 168 9.52 1.52 14.05
C VAL A 168 8.58 2.69 13.89
N LEU A 169 7.51 2.49 13.13
CA LEU A 169 6.39 3.41 13.04
C LEU A 169 5.10 2.66 13.41
N THR A 170 4.28 3.27 14.25
CA THR A 170 2.97 2.73 14.62
C THR A 170 1.94 3.84 14.49
N ALA A 171 0.89 3.60 13.70
CA ALA A 171 -0.14 4.59 13.46
C ALA A 171 -1.51 3.95 13.21
N TRP A 172 -2.55 4.68 13.57
CA TRP A 172 -3.89 4.45 13.07
C TRP A 172 -4.02 5.00 11.64
N LEU A 173 -4.61 4.21 10.76
CA LEU A 173 -4.82 4.56 9.35
C LEU A 173 -6.24 4.26 8.93
N ARG A 174 -6.77 5.12 8.04
CA ARG A 174 -7.97 4.84 7.26
C ARG A 174 -7.92 5.53 5.91
N LEU A 175 -8.74 5.06 4.97
CA LEU A 175 -9.10 5.84 3.79
C LEU A 175 -10.15 6.88 4.18
N THR A 176 -10.07 8.05 3.54
CA THR A 176 -11.02 9.15 3.82
C THR A 176 -12.23 9.15 2.89
N GLU A 177 -12.32 8.18 1.98
CA GLU A 177 -13.36 8.12 0.95
C GLU A 177 -14.71 7.63 1.46
N ASP A 178 -14.70 6.78 2.49
CA ASP A 178 -15.88 6.26 3.16
C ASP A 178 -15.55 5.87 4.61
N ASP A 179 -16.57 5.60 5.41
CA ASP A 179 -16.45 5.13 6.79
C ASP A 179 -16.69 3.60 6.89
N GLN A 180 -16.41 2.86 5.82
CA GLN A 180 -16.57 1.41 5.80
C GLN A 180 -15.29 0.70 6.22
N PRO A 181 -15.39 -0.48 6.85
CA PRO A 181 -14.23 -1.33 7.10
C PRO A 181 -13.52 -1.66 5.77
N PRO A 182 -12.19 -1.76 5.77
CA PRO A 182 -11.47 -2.10 4.54
C PRO A 182 -11.82 -3.52 4.10
N ASP A 183 -12.11 -3.68 2.82
CA ASP A 183 -12.11 -4.97 2.16
C ASP A 183 -10.66 -5.46 1.95
N VAL A 184 -10.51 -6.64 1.33
CA VAL A 184 -9.20 -7.25 1.08
C VAL A 184 -8.30 -6.36 0.20
N PHE A 185 -8.85 -5.61 -0.74
CA PHE A 185 -8.09 -4.76 -1.66
C PHE A 185 -7.70 -3.44 -1.01
N ARG A 186 -8.62 -2.82 -0.26
CA ARG A 186 -8.33 -1.61 0.52
C ARG A 186 -7.33 -1.88 1.64
N LEU A 187 -7.38 -3.08 2.26
CA LEU A 187 -6.37 -3.48 3.24
C LEU A 187 -4.97 -3.61 2.62
N ILE A 188 -4.83 -4.20 1.42
CA ILE A 188 -3.53 -4.23 0.70
C ILE A 188 -2.96 -2.82 0.58
N MET A 189 -3.79 -1.88 0.16
CA MET A 189 -3.35 -0.50 -0.03
C MET A 189 -2.92 0.15 1.30
N LEU A 190 -3.68 -0.08 2.38
CA LEU A 190 -3.35 0.44 3.71
C LEU A 190 -2.07 -0.19 4.29
N MET A 191 -1.75 -1.44 3.94
CA MET A 191 -0.51 -2.11 4.36
C MET A 191 0.77 -1.46 3.77
N ASP A 192 0.65 -0.67 2.70
CA ASP A 192 1.76 0.08 2.08
C ASP A 192 1.65 1.60 2.32
N ALA A 193 0.75 2.03 3.21
CA ALA A 193 0.41 3.46 3.36
C ALA A 193 1.31 4.23 4.33
N LEU A 194 2.08 3.55 5.19
CA LEU A 194 3.08 4.20 6.03
C LEU A 194 4.37 4.50 5.25
N ALA A 195 5.04 5.57 5.67
CA ALA A 195 6.43 5.75 5.30
C ALA A 195 7.26 4.54 5.75
N PRO A 196 8.39 4.22 5.08
CA PRO A 196 9.29 3.17 5.55
C PRO A 196 9.68 3.40 7.00
N SER A 197 9.57 2.37 7.85
CA SER A 197 9.87 2.52 9.28
C SER A 197 11.33 2.91 9.55
N TYR A 198 12.24 2.58 8.62
CA TYR A 198 13.63 3.04 8.70
C TYR A 198 13.75 4.56 8.64
N ALA A 199 12.81 5.25 8.00
CA ALA A 199 12.79 6.71 7.98
C ALA A 199 12.67 7.33 9.38
N ALA A 200 12.17 6.59 10.39
CA ALA A 200 12.06 7.09 11.76
C ALA A 200 13.42 7.39 12.41
N VAL A 201 14.50 6.71 12.01
CA VAL A 201 15.86 6.92 12.55
C VAL A 201 16.68 7.89 11.72
N LEU A 202 16.22 8.26 10.53
CA LEU A 202 16.87 9.22 9.66
C LEU A 202 16.51 10.66 10.08
N THR A 203 17.40 11.60 9.75
CA THR A 203 17.16 13.05 9.96
C THR A 203 16.98 13.80 8.64
N THR A 204 17.35 13.17 7.53
CA THR A 204 17.22 13.72 6.17
C THR A 204 16.36 12.79 5.30
N PRO A 205 15.48 13.33 4.46
CA PRO A 205 14.69 12.54 3.52
C PRO A 205 15.60 11.73 2.57
N GLN A 206 15.28 10.43 2.46
CA GLN A 206 15.89 9.50 1.54
C GLN A 206 14.80 8.79 0.74
N ALA A 207 15.07 8.49 -0.53
CA ALA A 207 14.17 7.64 -1.29
C ALA A 207 14.38 6.17 -0.86
N ILE A 208 13.31 5.57 -0.34
CA ILE A 208 13.30 4.16 0.12
C ILE A 208 12.14 3.43 -0.58
N PRO A 209 12.23 3.22 -1.91
CA PRO A 209 11.17 2.56 -2.65
C PRO A 209 11.01 1.09 -2.25
N THR A 210 9.78 0.61 -2.34
CA THR A 210 9.43 -0.80 -2.23
C THR A 210 9.86 -1.53 -3.51
N VAL A 211 10.57 -2.64 -3.36
CA VAL A 211 10.92 -3.56 -4.45
C VAL A 211 9.96 -4.76 -4.47
N GLU A 212 9.65 -5.30 -3.30
CA GLU A 212 8.68 -6.38 -3.14
C GLU A 212 7.80 -6.11 -1.92
N LEU A 213 6.50 -6.39 -2.05
CA LEU A 213 5.54 -6.39 -0.97
C LEU A 213 4.76 -7.70 -0.99
N THR A 214 4.73 -8.40 0.13
CA THR A 214 3.88 -9.58 0.33
C THR A 214 2.93 -9.36 1.49
N VAL A 215 1.63 -9.41 1.23
CA VAL A 215 0.56 -9.33 2.24
C VAL A 215 -0.02 -10.71 2.48
N ARG A 216 -0.16 -11.12 3.76
CA ARG A 216 -0.77 -12.37 4.21
C ARG A 216 -1.95 -12.08 5.11
N TYR A 217 -3.11 -12.63 4.77
CA TYR A 217 -4.37 -12.31 5.44
C TYR A 217 -4.65 -13.24 6.60
N ALA A 218 -4.97 -12.65 7.75
CA ALA A 218 -5.54 -13.33 8.89
C ALA A 218 -7.07 -13.44 8.76
N GLY A 219 -7.67 -14.38 9.47
CA GLY A 219 -9.11 -14.58 9.45
C GLY A 219 -9.92 -13.41 10.04
N GLY A 220 -9.27 -12.49 10.75
CA GLY A 220 -9.90 -11.34 11.42
C GLY A 220 -10.54 -10.34 10.48
N LEU A 221 -10.02 -10.15 9.27
CA LEU A 221 -10.51 -9.17 8.30
C LEU A 221 -12.02 -9.29 8.02
N ARG A 222 -12.55 -10.51 8.00
CA ARG A 222 -13.99 -10.74 7.78
C ARG A 222 -14.88 -10.22 8.91
N ARG A 223 -14.33 -9.88 10.06
CA ARG A 223 -15.02 -9.37 11.23
C ARG A 223 -14.70 -7.91 11.52
N ALA A 224 -13.85 -7.30 10.70
CA ALA A 224 -13.53 -5.88 10.82
C ALA A 224 -14.82 -5.06 10.73
N SER A 225 -15.03 -4.16 11.69
CA SER A 225 -16.25 -3.34 11.80
C SER A 225 -15.94 -1.84 11.82
N SER A 226 -14.68 -1.46 11.66
CA SER A 226 -14.21 -0.08 11.69
C SER A 226 -13.44 0.25 10.43
N PRO A 227 -13.53 1.50 9.93
CA PRO A 227 -12.66 1.98 8.85
C PRO A 227 -11.20 2.11 9.29
N TRP A 228 -10.94 2.18 10.58
CA TRP A 228 -9.59 2.30 11.13
C TRP A 228 -8.88 0.96 11.24
N ILE A 229 -7.60 0.97 10.89
CA ILE A 229 -6.66 -0.09 11.23
C ILE A 229 -5.50 0.50 12.04
N LEU A 230 -4.99 -0.25 13.00
CA LEU A 230 -3.70 0.02 13.61
C LEU A 230 -2.65 -0.71 12.78
N LEU A 231 -1.67 0.01 12.23
CA LEU A 231 -0.56 -0.56 11.48
C LEU A 231 0.74 -0.29 12.23
N ARG A 232 1.54 -1.33 12.44
CA ARG A 232 2.89 -1.25 12.97
C ARG A 232 3.86 -1.78 11.92
N ALA A 233 4.82 -0.95 11.53
CA ALA A 233 5.92 -1.28 10.64
C ALA A 233 7.24 -1.27 11.43
N SER A 234 8.07 -2.27 11.21
CA SER A 234 9.39 -2.42 11.86
C SER A 234 10.42 -2.86 10.84
N THR A 235 11.49 -2.09 10.65
CA THR A 235 12.64 -2.55 9.89
C THR A 235 13.37 -3.63 10.68
N THR A 236 13.51 -4.81 10.11
CA THR A 236 14.08 -5.99 10.76
C THR A 236 15.58 -6.13 10.50
N TRP A 237 16.06 -5.64 9.36
CA TRP A 237 17.47 -5.53 9.02
C TRP A 237 17.70 -4.48 7.94
N VAL A 238 18.92 -3.96 7.90
CA VAL A 238 19.46 -3.08 6.86
C VAL A 238 20.85 -3.58 6.51
N SER A 239 21.15 -3.78 5.21
CA SER A 239 22.46 -4.18 4.74
C SER A 239 23.33 -2.96 4.41
N ALA A 240 24.65 -3.17 4.36
CA ALA A 240 25.61 -2.10 4.05
C ALA A 240 25.49 -1.55 2.61
N ASP A 241 24.90 -2.33 1.70
CA ASP A 241 24.64 -1.96 0.30
C ASP A 241 23.25 -1.33 0.08
N GLY A 242 22.55 -0.99 1.17
CA GLY A 242 21.31 -0.20 1.13
C GLY A 242 20.03 -1.01 0.93
N TRP A 243 20.03 -2.33 1.10
CA TRP A 243 18.81 -3.12 1.17
C TRP A 243 18.26 -3.16 2.59
N LEU A 244 16.97 -3.21 2.73
CA LEU A 244 16.31 -3.38 4.02
C LEU A 244 15.04 -4.25 3.88
N ASN A 245 14.72 -4.93 4.96
CA ASN A 245 13.45 -5.64 5.11
C ASN A 245 12.64 -5.00 6.22
N GLU A 246 11.36 -4.85 5.96
CA GLU A 246 10.38 -4.29 6.86
C GLU A 246 9.25 -5.31 7.08
N HIS A 247 8.89 -5.53 8.34
CA HIS A 247 7.74 -6.35 8.72
C HIS A 247 6.62 -5.46 9.21
N LEU A 248 5.39 -5.77 8.80
CA LEU A 248 4.20 -5.02 9.15
C LEU A 248 3.11 -5.95 9.70
N ASP A 249 2.42 -5.49 10.73
CA ASP A 249 1.21 -6.12 11.25
C ASP A 249 0.08 -5.10 11.34
N ALA A 250 -1.15 -5.54 11.04
CA ALA A 250 -2.34 -4.74 11.10
C ALA A 250 -3.41 -5.36 12.01
N TRP A 251 -4.04 -4.52 12.82
CA TRP A 251 -5.16 -4.88 13.70
C TRP A 251 -6.34 -3.92 13.51
N ASP A 252 -7.54 -4.38 13.82
CA ASP A 252 -8.69 -3.49 14.01
C ASP A 252 -8.64 -2.80 15.38
N PRO A 253 -9.52 -1.82 15.68
CA PRO A 253 -9.57 -1.16 16.98
C PRO A 253 -9.92 -2.09 18.16
N ALA A 254 -10.48 -3.27 17.91
CA ALA A 254 -10.74 -4.28 18.94
C ALA A 254 -9.52 -5.17 19.20
N GLY A 255 -8.40 -4.94 18.50
CA GLY A 255 -7.18 -5.72 18.63
C GLY A 255 -7.19 -7.03 17.84
N THR A 256 -8.14 -7.23 16.93
CA THR A 256 -8.20 -8.39 16.05
C THR A 256 -7.15 -8.26 14.95
N HIS A 257 -6.25 -9.22 14.83
CA HIS A 257 -5.25 -9.24 13.77
C HIS A 257 -5.88 -9.45 12.38
N LEU A 258 -5.58 -8.55 11.45
CA LEU A 258 -6.16 -8.50 10.10
C LEU A 258 -5.23 -9.11 9.06
N ALA A 259 -3.96 -8.71 9.08
CA ALA A 259 -2.95 -9.16 8.13
C ALA A 259 -1.54 -8.89 8.68
N SER A 260 -0.57 -9.62 8.13
CA SER A 260 0.86 -9.30 8.20
C SER A 260 1.40 -9.07 6.81
N ALA A 261 2.46 -8.25 6.69
CA ALA A 261 3.18 -8.06 5.45
C ALA A 261 4.69 -8.01 5.66
N ASP A 262 5.43 -8.35 4.60
CA ASP A 262 6.86 -8.13 4.50
C ASP A 262 7.16 -7.29 3.27
N GLN A 263 8.05 -6.31 3.41
CA GLN A 263 8.50 -5.46 2.32
C GLN A 263 10.02 -5.53 2.20
N LEU A 264 10.49 -5.85 1.00
CA LEU A 264 11.87 -5.63 0.60
C LEU A 264 11.96 -4.23 -0.02
N ARG A 265 12.85 -3.41 0.48
CA ARG A 265 13.09 -2.05 0.02
C ARG A 265 14.56 -1.81 -0.27
N THR A 266 14.84 -0.75 -0.99
CA THR A 266 16.23 -0.30 -1.22
C THR A 266 16.35 1.19 -0.88
N ILE A 267 17.48 1.60 -0.36
CA ILE A 267 17.81 3.01 -0.13
C ILE A 267 18.51 3.53 -1.37
N SER A 268 17.89 4.49 -2.06
CA SER A 268 18.51 5.12 -3.22
C SER A 268 19.62 6.07 -2.78
N SER A 269 20.77 6.00 -3.45
CA SER A 269 21.86 6.97 -3.28
C SER A 269 21.54 8.35 -3.87
N SER A 270 20.51 8.45 -4.71
CA SER A 270 20.05 9.71 -5.29
C SER A 270 19.03 10.36 -4.36
N PRO A 271 19.08 11.69 -4.14
CA PRO A 271 18.03 12.39 -3.41
C PRO A 271 16.69 12.16 -4.11
N PRO A 272 15.58 12.03 -3.36
CA PRO A 272 14.26 11.89 -3.97
C PRO A 272 14.02 13.09 -4.89
N VAL A 273 13.52 12.85 -6.10
CA VAL A 273 13.13 13.90 -7.06
C VAL A 273 12.15 14.90 -6.42
N ALA A 274 11.34 14.43 -5.46
CA ALA A 274 10.45 15.24 -4.66
C ALA A 274 11.18 16.12 -3.60
N ALA A 275 12.33 15.70 -3.07
CA ALA A 275 13.10 16.50 -2.13
C ALA A 275 13.76 17.70 -2.84
N ALA A 276 14.26 17.51 -4.05
CA ALA A 276 14.79 18.60 -4.87
C ALA A 276 13.71 19.65 -5.23
N ARG A 277 12.45 19.24 -5.41
CA ARG A 277 11.33 20.17 -5.61
C ARG A 277 10.93 20.91 -4.33
N LEU A 278 10.93 20.24 -3.19
CA LEU A 278 10.65 20.85 -1.88
C LEU A 278 11.73 21.88 -1.49
N GLU A 279 13.00 21.61 -1.77
CA GLU A 279 14.06 22.58 -1.56
C GLU A 279 13.92 23.81 -2.47
N GLN A 280 13.43 23.64 -3.71
CA GLN A 280 13.13 24.73 -4.61
C GLN A 280 11.89 25.55 -4.18
N GLU A 281 10.85 24.88 -3.65
CA GLU A 281 9.64 25.55 -3.12
C GLU A 281 9.88 26.28 -1.79
N LEU A 282 10.84 25.85 -0.99
CA LEU A 282 11.23 26.50 0.28
C LEU A 282 12.22 27.67 0.07
N GLN A 283 12.87 27.76 -1.11
CA GLN A 283 13.80 28.82 -1.48
C GLN A 283 13.15 29.91 -2.37
N SER A 284 11.91 29.73 -2.79
CA SER A 284 11.10 30.67 -3.55
C SER A 284 10.05 31.37 -2.68
#